data_00f41f2a3b30c2a0a07e938b44d6cf46
#
_entry.id   00f41f2a3b30c2a0a07e938b44d6cf46
#
_cell.length_a   1.000
_cell.length_b   1.000
_cell.length_c   1.000
_cell.angle_alpha   90.00
_cell.angle_beta   90.00
_cell.angle_gamma   90.00
#
_symmetry.space_group_name_H-M   'P 1'
#
loop_
_entity.id
_entity.type
_entity.pdbx_description
1 polymer ?
#
loop_
_entity_poly.entity_id
_entity_poly.type
_entity_poly.pdbx_seq_one_letter_code
_entity_poly.pdbx_strand_id
1 'polypeptide(L)'
;MIATVTMNPCLDKTITVHGLKVDETNRWTSVRGDPGGKGIGVSRAIHEMGGETIIYGFIGGNDGRMVEILLDEEGVPCDFTPIEGDTRTNFIITDTKSHQQTRLGAPGPPISEDELKRLSRKLNRTNNPLPAFVVFAGSIPPGVPAGIYRQWIEDAKAKGVRTALDADGKWLKEGIKAIPYLIKPNIREAEELLGTELPTERSIVEAAHEL
;
A
#
# COMPACT_ATOMS: atom_id res chain seq x y z
N MET A 1 -18.12 -7.40 0.03
CA MET A 1 -16.84 -7.17 -0.65
C MET A 1 -16.13 -5.95 -0.07
N ILE A 2 -14.82 -6.01 0.12
CA ILE A 2 -13.95 -4.90 0.53
C ILE A 2 -13.02 -4.58 -0.65
N ALA A 3 -12.95 -3.31 -1.07
CA ALA A 3 -12.02 -2.87 -2.08
C ALA A 3 -10.75 -2.31 -1.42
N THR A 4 -9.57 -2.55 -1.99
CA THR A 4 -8.34 -1.93 -1.56
C THR A 4 -7.69 -1.13 -2.70
N VAL A 5 -7.04 -0.04 -2.36
CA VAL A 5 -6.34 0.80 -3.34
C VAL A 5 -4.88 0.90 -2.95
N THR A 6 -4.00 0.40 -3.82
CA THR A 6 -2.53 0.43 -3.68
C THR A 6 -1.96 1.22 -4.86
N MET A 7 -1.66 2.51 -4.65
CA MET A 7 -1.15 3.34 -5.75
C MET A 7 0.30 3.08 -6.12
N ASN A 8 1.08 2.51 -5.21
CA ASN A 8 2.51 2.26 -5.42
C ASN A 8 2.86 0.80 -5.10
N PRO A 9 2.28 -0.17 -5.81
CA PRO A 9 2.60 -1.58 -5.64
C PRO A 9 4.07 -1.85 -5.97
N CYS A 10 4.55 -3.02 -5.59
CA CYS A 10 5.91 -3.46 -5.87
C CYS A 10 5.96 -4.98 -6.03
N LEU A 11 7.01 -5.44 -6.67
CA LEU A 11 7.46 -6.82 -6.54
C LEU A 11 8.50 -6.88 -5.40
N ASP A 12 8.18 -7.53 -4.29
CA ASP A 12 9.11 -7.71 -3.18
C ASP A 12 9.98 -8.95 -3.42
N LYS A 13 11.27 -8.76 -3.70
CA LYS A 13 12.23 -9.85 -3.89
C LYS A 13 12.98 -10.12 -2.58
N THR A 14 12.62 -11.19 -1.90
CA THR A 14 13.32 -11.66 -0.71
C THR A 14 14.51 -12.53 -1.12
N ILE A 15 15.71 -12.08 -0.77
CA ILE A 15 17.00 -12.71 -1.08
C ILE A 15 17.59 -13.24 0.23
N THR A 16 17.92 -14.54 0.28
CA THR A 16 18.58 -15.15 1.44
C THR A 16 20.08 -15.29 1.16
N VAL A 17 20.89 -14.80 2.11
CA VAL A 17 22.35 -14.93 2.09
C VAL A 17 22.84 -15.53 3.40
N HIS A 18 24.09 -16.02 3.42
CA HIS A 18 24.74 -16.47 4.65
C HIS A 18 25.98 -15.62 4.93
N GLY A 19 25.86 -14.66 5.82
CA GLY A 19 26.92 -13.73 6.18
C GLY A 19 27.10 -12.63 5.12
N LEU A 20 26.13 -11.70 5.05
CA LEU A 20 26.21 -10.53 4.16
C LEU A 20 27.45 -9.70 4.44
N LYS A 21 28.24 -9.44 3.41
CA LYS A 21 29.45 -8.63 3.48
C LYS A 21 29.32 -7.41 2.58
N VAL A 22 29.55 -6.25 3.15
CA VAL A 22 29.60 -5.00 2.41
C VAL A 22 30.91 -4.95 1.59
N ASP A 23 30.85 -4.40 0.39
CA ASP A 23 31.96 -4.26 -0.55
C ASP A 23 32.57 -5.58 -1.05
N GLU A 24 31.83 -6.70 -0.92
CA GLU A 24 32.21 -8.00 -1.45
C GLU A 24 31.13 -8.59 -2.34
N THR A 25 31.52 -9.56 -3.19
CA THR A 25 30.54 -10.38 -3.94
C THR A 25 29.82 -11.34 -2.99
N ASN A 26 28.54 -11.14 -2.80
CA ASN A 26 27.68 -12.04 -2.04
C ASN A 26 26.91 -12.98 -2.99
N ARG A 27 26.80 -14.25 -2.62
CA ARG A 27 26.00 -15.23 -3.36
C ARG A 27 24.76 -15.58 -2.55
N TRP A 28 23.58 -15.44 -3.15
CA TRP A 28 22.35 -15.86 -2.50
C TRP A 28 22.16 -17.36 -2.54
N THR A 29 21.47 -17.87 -1.54
CA THR A 29 21.05 -19.27 -1.44
C THR A 29 19.63 -19.50 -1.97
N SER A 30 18.78 -18.48 -1.89
CA SER A 30 17.43 -18.50 -2.44
C SER A 30 16.95 -17.09 -2.78
N VAL A 31 15.98 -17.00 -3.69
CA VAL A 31 15.22 -15.78 -4.01
C VAL A 31 13.75 -16.13 -4.16
N ARG A 32 12.88 -15.30 -3.59
CA ARG A 32 11.42 -15.40 -3.73
C ARG A 32 10.84 -14.06 -4.10
N GLY A 33 9.89 -14.03 -5.03
CA GLY A 33 9.09 -12.85 -5.36
C GLY A 33 7.71 -12.93 -4.71
N ASP A 34 7.26 -11.83 -4.12
CA ASP A 34 5.93 -11.70 -3.53
C ASP A 34 5.26 -10.41 -4.02
N PRO A 35 3.92 -10.40 -4.25
CA PRO A 35 3.20 -9.17 -4.57
C PRO A 35 3.18 -8.26 -3.36
N GLY A 36 3.78 -7.07 -3.48
CA GLY A 36 3.97 -6.12 -2.40
C GLY A 36 3.11 -4.87 -2.53
N GLY A 37 2.87 -4.24 -1.38
CA GLY A 37 2.06 -3.04 -1.21
C GLY A 37 1.06 -3.19 -0.07
N LYS A 38 0.85 -2.12 0.72
CA LYS A 38 0.02 -2.20 1.94
C LYS A 38 -1.42 -2.68 1.62
N GLY A 39 -2.08 -2.11 0.60
CA GLY A 39 -3.45 -2.52 0.22
C GLY A 39 -3.50 -3.93 -0.38
N ILE A 40 -2.46 -4.33 -1.14
CA ILE A 40 -2.33 -5.72 -1.61
C ILE A 40 -2.29 -6.67 -0.42
N GLY A 41 -1.45 -6.40 0.59
CA GLY A 41 -1.37 -7.21 1.81
C GLY A 41 -2.71 -7.29 2.55
N VAL A 42 -3.49 -6.20 2.60
CA VAL A 42 -4.84 -6.20 3.18
C VAL A 42 -5.77 -7.13 2.40
N SER A 43 -5.81 -7.05 1.07
CA SER A 43 -6.66 -7.94 0.26
C SER A 43 -6.25 -9.41 0.37
N ARG A 44 -4.95 -9.71 0.36
CA ARG A 44 -4.47 -11.09 0.57
C ARG A 44 -4.94 -11.64 1.90
N ALA A 45 -4.83 -10.86 2.99
CA ALA A 45 -5.31 -11.28 4.30
C ALA A 45 -6.83 -11.47 4.34
N ILE A 46 -7.62 -10.59 3.70
CA ILE A 46 -9.08 -10.74 3.59
C ILE A 46 -9.43 -12.02 2.85
N HIS A 47 -8.75 -12.29 1.72
CA HIS A 47 -8.97 -13.49 0.92
C HIS A 47 -8.63 -14.76 1.69
N GLU A 48 -7.50 -14.81 2.38
CA GLU A 48 -7.09 -15.93 3.22
C GLU A 48 -8.09 -16.24 4.35
N MET A 49 -8.74 -15.20 4.88
CA MET A 49 -9.83 -15.32 5.86
C MET A 49 -11.19 -15.70 5.23
N GLY A 50 -11.25 -15.96 3.92
CA GLY A 50 -12.48 -16.31 3.20
C GLY A 50 -13.38 -15.12 2.88
N GLY A 51 -12.88 -13.88 2.99
CA GLY A 51 -13.62 -12.67 2.65
C GLY A 51 -13.53 -12.30 1.17
N GLU A 52 -14.53 -11.59 0.68
CA GLU A 52 -14.53 -11.05 -0.70
C GLU A 52 -13.76 -9.75 -0.76
N THR A 53 -12.80 -9.66 -1.67
CA THR A 53 -11.96 -8.48 -1.88
C THR A 53 -11.66 -8.23 -3.36
N ILE A 54 -11.23 -7.01 -3.68
CA ILE A 54 -10.66 -6.65 -4.99
C ILE A 54 -9.59 -5.56 -4.80
N ILE A 55 -8.48 -5.69 -5.52
CA ILE A 55 -7.37 -4.75 -5.48
C ILE A 55 -7.44 -3.81 -6.66
N TYR A 56 -7.38 -2.50 -6.40
CA TYR A 56 -7.16 -1.45 -7.37
C TYR A 56 -5.81 -0.79 -7.17
N GLY A 57 -5.25 -0.22 -8.23
CA GLY A 57 -3.98 0.50 -8.17
C GLY A 57 -3.37 0.68 -9.55
N PHE A 58 -2.09 1.02 -9.60
CA PHE A 58 -1.33 1.13 -10.82
C PHE A 58 -0.44 -0.09 -11.02
N ILE A 59 -0.22 -0.48 -12.28
CA ILE A 59 0.68 -1.58 -12.63
C ILE A 59 1.36 -1.29 -13.97
N GLY A 60 2.65 -1.65 -14.11
CA GLY A 60 3.36 -1.47 -15.38
C GLY A 60 4.61 -2.35 -15.47
N GLY A 61 5.06 -2.60 -16.69
CA GLY A 61 6.26 -3.37 -16.98
C GLY A 61 6.21 -4.84 -16.63
N ASN A 62 7.37 -5.48 -16.65
CA ASN A 62 7.48 -6.92 -16.40
C ASN A 62 7.26 -7.28 -14.94
N ASP A 63 7.78 -6.47 -13.99
CA ASP A 63 7.59 -6.72 -12.56
C ASP A 63 6.11 -6.51 -12.18
N GLY A 64 5.41 -5.57 -12.83
CA GLY A 64 3.97 -5.42 -12.67
C GLY A 64 3.19 -6.65 -13.15
N ARG A 65 3.51 -7.16 -14.32
CA ARG A 65 2.91 -8.41 -14.82
C ARG A 65 3.16 -9.58 -13.88
N MET A 66 4.36 -9.66 -13.27
CA MET A 66 4.66 -10.69 -12.27
C MET A 66 3.78 -10.55 -11.02
N VAL A 67 3.53 -9.32 -10.55
CA VAL A 67 2.60 -9.08 -9.42
C VAL A 67 1.19 -9.58 -9.76
N GLU A 68 0.68 -9.32 -10.97
CA GLU A 68 -0.64 -9.82 -11.39
C GLU A 68 -0.68 -11.35 -11.45
N ILE A 69 0.35 -12.01 -12.00
CA ILE A 69 0.45 -13.47 -12.06
C ILE A 69 0.43 -14.07 -10.64
N LEU A 70 1.23 -13.54 -9.72
CA LEU A 70 1.29 -14.05 -8.35
C LEU A 70 -0.04 -13.87 -7.61
N LEU A 71 -0.76 -12.77 -7.83
CA LEU A 71 -2.09 -12.56 -7.25
C LEU A 71 -3.14 -13.50 -7.86
N ASP A 72 -3.05 -13.79 -9.17
CA ASP A 72 -3.92 -14.76 -9.85
C ASP A 72 -3.69 -16.18 -9.33
N GLU A 73 -2.42 -16.58 -9.14
CA GLU A 73 -2.04 -17.87 -8.53
C GLU A 73 -2.57 -18.02 -7.09
N GLU A 74 -2.64 -16.92 -6.33
CA GLU A 74 -3.24 -16.88 -4.99
C GLU A 74 -4.78 -16.80 -5.02
N GLY A 75 -5.40 -16.61 -6.19
CA GLY A 75 -6.83 -16.42 -6.34
C GLY A 75 -7.35 -15.06 -5.83
N VAL A 76 -6.48 -14.07 -5.67
CA VAL A 76 -6.83 -12.73 -5.17
C VAL A 76 -7.23 -11.80 -6.33
N PRO A 77 -8.50 -11.39 -6.44
CA PRO A 77 -8.95 -10.55 -7.53
C PRO A 77 -8.27 -9.17 -7.56
N CYS A 78 -7.84 -8.75 -8.74
CA CYS A 78 -7.28 -7.42 -8.97
C CYS A 78 -7.81 -6.79 -10.26
N ASP A 79 -7.90 -5.46 -10.27
CA ASP A 79 -8.26 -4.66 -11.44
C ASP A 79 -7.37 -3.41 -11.51
N PHE A 80 -6.10 -3.64 -11.83
CA PHE A 80 -5.10 -2.59 -11.91
C PHE A 80 -5.30 -1.67 -13.13
N THR A 81 -4.81 -0.45 -13.00
CA THR A 81 -4.74 0.53 -14.09
C THR A 81 -3.33 0.48 -14.69
N PRO A 82 -3.19 0.12 -15.98
CA PRO A 82 -1.89 0.09 -16.64
C PRO A 82 -1.24 1.48 -16.70
N ILE A 83 0.07 1.53 -16.47
CA ILE A 83 0.91 2.74 -16.56
C ILE A 83 2.10 2.51 -17.51
N GLU A 84 2.69 3.61 -17.98
CA GLU A 84 3.89 3.54 -18.85
C GLU A 84 5.14 3.16 -18.06
N GLY A 85 5.25 3.64 -16.81
CA GLY A 85 6.39 3.33 -15.95
C GLY A 85 6.35 1.89 -15.42
N ASP A 86 7.53 1.34 -15.11
CA ASP A 86 7.65 0.00 -14.54
C ASP A 86 7.26 -0.01 -13.06
N THR A 87 6.48 -1.00 -12.65
CA THR A 87 6.25 -1.30 -11.24
C THR A 87 7.59 -1.54 -10.54
N ARG A 88 7.79 -0.88 -9.41
CA ARG A 88 9.05 -0.95 -8.67
C ARG A 88 9.30 -2.34 -8.10
N THR A 89 10.58 -2.70 -7.96
CA THR A 89 11.02 -3.85 -7.18
C THR A 89 11.68 -3.36 -5.89
N ASN A 90 11.29 -3.95 -4.75
CA ASN A 90 12.03 -3.83 -3.51
C ASN A 90 12.86 -5.10 -3.29
N PHE A 91 13.99 -4.94 -2.62
CA PHE A 91 14.83 -6.07 -2.21
C PHE A 91 14.84 -6.18 -0.69
N ILE A 92 14.60 -7.40 -0.21
CA ILE A 92 14.63 -7.75 1.20
C ILE A 92 15.74 -8.79 1.37
N ILE A 93 16.89 -8.36 1.89
CA ILE A 93 18.04 -9.24 2.09
C ILE A 93 17.98 -9.78 3.50
N THR A 94 17.81 -11.10 3.63
CA THR A 94 17.82 -11.81 4.91
C THR A 94 19.14 -12.55 5.08
N ASP A 95 19.89 -12.18 6.10
CA ASP A 95 21.16 -12.85 6.45
C ASP A 95 20.91 -13.92 7.51
N THR A 96 21.10 -15.19 7.13
CA THR A 96 20.89 -16.33 8.03
C THR A 96 21.96 -16.47 9.10
N LYS A 97 23.12 -15.81 8.96
CA LYS A 97 24.19 -15.83 9.95
C LYS A 97 23.95 -14.84 11.08
N SER A 98 23.58 -13.60 10.73
CA SER A 98 23.33 -12.54 11.72
C SER A 98 21.86 -12.47 12.17
N HIS A 99 20.95 -13.17 11.48
CA HIS A 99 19.49 -13.06 11.64
C HIS A 99 18.94 -11.65 11.40
N GLN A 100 19.68 -10.83 10.66
CA GLN A 100 19.27 -9.47 10.31
C GLN A 100 18.61 -9.42 8.94
N GLN A 101 17.77 -8.39 8.76
CA GLN A 101 17.11 -8.11 7.51
C GLN A 101 17.41 -6.67 7.06
N THR A 102 17.87 -6.53 5.82
CA THR A 102 18.09 -5.23 5.17
C THR A 102 17.08 -5.04 4.05
N ARG A 103 16.40 -3.89 4.03
CA ARG A 103 15.39 -3.57 3.03
C ARG A 103 15.87 -2.42 2.14
N LEU A 104 15.80 -2.63 0.83
CA LEU A 104 16.07 -1.63 -0.19
C LEU A 104 14.76 -1.35 -0.93
N GLY A 105 14.17 -0.19 -0.69
CA GLY A 105 12.92 0.22 -1.30
C GLY A 105 13.11 1.22 -2.43
N ALA A 106 12.44 1.01 -3.55
CA ALA A 106 12.39 1.95 -4.65
C ALA A 106 11.21 2.94 -4.50
N PRO A 107 11.34 4.19 -4.98
CA PRO A 107 10.27 5.20 -4.86
C PRO A 107 9.03 4.88 -5.70
N GLY A 108 9.17 4.11 -6.76
CA GLY A 108 8.14 3.84 -7.76
C GLY A 108 8.19 4.83 -8.93
N PRO A 109 7.48 4.51 -10.04
CA PRO A 109 7.45 5.34 -11.23
C PRO A 109 6.60 6.60 -11.03
N PRO A 110 6.88 7.70 -11.74
CA PRO A 110 5.98 8.83 -11.78
C PRO A 110 4.66 8.45 -12.48
N ILE A 111 3.55 9.00 -11.97
CA ILE A 111 2.21 8.80 -12.53
C ILE A 111 1.78 10.07 -13.25
N SER A 112 1.38 9.93 -14.50
CA SER A 112 0.81 11.01 -15.29
C SER A 112 -0.62 11.35 -14.84
N GLU A 113 -1.07 12.56 -15.17
CA GLU A 113 -2.44 13.01 -14.87
C GLU A 113 -3.50 12.11 -15.53
N ASP A 114 -3.23 11.61 -16.73
CA ASP A 114 -4.17 10.74 -17.46
C ASP A 114 -4.26 9.33 -16.83
N GLU A 115 -3.15 8.80 -16.34
CA GLU A 115 -3.14 7.55 -15.57
C GLU A 115 -3.93 7.69 -14.28
N LEU A 116 -3.72 8.78 -13.55
CA LEU A 116 -4.48 9.10 -12.34
C LEU A 116 -5.98 9.23 -12.62
N LYS A 117 -6.35 9.93 -13.71
CA LYS A 117 -7.75 10.04 -14.16
C LYS A 117 -8.37 8.69 -14.51
N ARG A 118 -7.58 7.77 -15.12
CA ARG A 118 -8.06 6.42 -15.43
C ARG A 118 -8.39 5.63 -14.16
N LEU A 119 -7.48 5.64 -13.16
CA LEU A 119 -7.73 4.98 -11.87
C LEU A 119 -8.93 5.62 -11.15
N SER A 120 -9.00 6.95 -11.07
CA SER A 120 -10.12 7.66 -10.44
C SER A 120 -11.47 7.31 -11.08
N ARG A 121 -11.51 7.25 -12.42
CA ARG A 121 -12.72 6.81 -13.14
C ARG A 121 -13.09 5.37 -12.83
N LYS A 122 -12.10 4.47 -12.71
CA LYS A 122 -12.31 3.08 -12.34
C LYS A 122 -12.92 2.97 -10.95
N LEU A 123 -12.35 3.63 -9.95
CA LEU A 123 -12.87 3.68 -8.59
C LEU A 123 -14.29 4.28 -8.51
N ASN A 124 -14.60 5.24 -9.38
CA ASN A 124 -15.93 5.83 -9.44
C ASN A 124 -16.96 4.96 -10.16
N ARG A 125 -16.55 4.04 -11.04
CA ARG A 125 -17.42 3.10 -11.78
C ARG A 125 -17.74 1.81 -11.03
N THR A 126 -17.02 1.48 -9.98
CA THR A 126 -17.26 0.31 -9.11
C THR A 126 -18.56 0.47 -8.32
N ASN A 127 -19.69 0.48 -9.01
CA ASN A 127 -20.93 0.95 -8.44
C ASN A 127 -22.05 -0.10 -8.37
N ASN A 128 -21.79 -1.39 -8.68
CA ASN A 128 -22.86 -2.37 -8.57
C ASN A 128 -22.34 -3.81 -8.35
N PRO A 129 -22.39 -4.35 -7.14
CA PRO A 129 -22.70 -3.67 -5.89
C PRO A 129 -21.56 -2.77 -5.39
N LEU A 130 -21.90 -1.67 -4.69
CA LEU A 130 -20.89 -0.85 -4.00
C LEU A 130 -20.13 -1.70 -2.97
N PRO A 131 -18.81 -1.52 -2.82
CA PRO A 131 -18.07 -2.16 -1.75
C PRO A 131 -18.61 -1.67 -0.39
N ALA A 132 -18.66 -2.56 0.60
CA ALA A 132 -19.00 -2.17 1.97
C ALA A 132 -17.92 -1.26 2.58
N PHE A 133 -16.68 -1.42 2.09
CA PHE A 133 -15.50 -0.71 2.58
C PHE A 133 -14.51 -0.47 1.45
N VAL A 134 -13.83 0.68 1.47
CA VAL A 134 -12.65 0.96 0.65
C VAL A 134 -11.46 1.27 1.55
N VAL A 135 -10.36 0.55 1.35
CA VAL A 135 -9.10 0.76 2.08
C VAL A 135 -8.11 1.46 1.17
N PHE A 136 -7.77 2.69 1.47
CA PHE A 136 -6.70 3.43 0.83
C PHE A 136 -5.40 3.19 1.61
N ALA A 137 -4.40 2.52 1.00
CA ALA A 137 -3.24 2.09 1.76
C ALA A 137 -1.92 2.21 0.99
N GLY A 138 -0.89 2.60 1.73
CA GLY A 138 0.49 2.67 1.26
C GLY A 138 0.92 4.05 0.77
N SER A 139 2.17 4.10 0.31
CA SER A 139 2.78 5.30 -0.22
C SER A 139 2.17 5.71 -1.55
N ILE A 140 2.28 6.99 -1.86
CA ILE A 140 1.84 7.59 -3.13
C ILE A 140 3.05 7.79 -4.04
N PRO A 141 2.99 7.36 -5.31
CA PRO A 141 4.09 7.53 -6.25
C PRO A 141 4.27 9.02 -6.64
N PRO A 142 5.45 9.38 -7.22
CA PRO A 142 5.68 10.71 -7.74
C PRO A 142 4.63 11.14 -8.78
N GLY A 143 4.35 12.45 -8.88
CA GLY A 143 3.37 12.99 -9.82
C GLY A 143 1.93 13.03 -9.32
N VAL A 144 1.60 12.32 -8.25
CA VAL A 144 0.25 12.29 -7.67
C VAL A 144 0.10 13.40 -6.62
N PRO A 145 -1.00 14.20 -6.66
CA PRO A 145 -1.27 15.24 -5.67
C PRO A 145 -1.38 14.69 -4.24
N ALA A 146 -0.86 15.45 -3.26
CA ALA A 146 -0.91 15.04 -1.85
C ALA A 146 -2.34 14.84 -1.32
N GLY A 147 -3.32 15.58 -1.85
CA GLY A 147 -4.72 15.52 -1.44
C GLY A 147 -5.55 14.42 -2.10
N ILE A 148 -4.95 13.51 -2.88
CA ILE A 148 -5.72 12.52 -3.64
C ILE A 148 -6.52 11.58 -2.74
N TYR A 149 -5.97 11.12 -1.63
CA TYR A 149 -6.70 10.27 -0.69
C TYR A 149 -7.87 11.02 -0.06
N ARG A 150 -7.68 12.29 0.27
CA ARG A 150 -8.77 13.14 0.77
C ARG A 150 -9.92 13.17 -0.23
N GLN A 151 -9.64 13.48 -1.50
CA GLN A 151 -10.64 13.53 -2.55
C GLN A 151 -11.40 12.20 -2.70
N TRP A 152 -10.68 11.08 -2.79
CA TRP A 152 -11.31 9.76 -2.95
C TRP A 152 -12.09 9.30 -1.72
N ILE A 153 -11.69 9.70 -0.51
CA ILE A 153 -12.45 9.46 0.73
C ILE A 153 -13.75 10.27 0.71
N GLU A 154 -13.69 11.55 0.30
CA GLU A 154 -14.89 12.40 0.14
C GLU A 154 -15.85 11.81 -0.91
N ASP A 155 -15.33 11.36 -2.06
CA ASP A 155 -16.12 10.71 -3.12
C ASP A 155 -16.79 9.41 -2.64
N ALA A 156 -16.09 8.57 -1.89
CA ALA A 156 -16.61 7.34 -1.31
C ALA A 156 -17.70 7.63 -0.25
N LYS A 157 -17.46 8.60 0.64
CA LYS A 157 -18.45 9.06 1.64
C LYS A 157 -19.71 9.57 1.00
N ALA A 158 -19.63 10.33 -0.08
CA ALA A 158 -20.80 10.83 -0.81
C ALA A 158 -21.68 9.69 -1.36
N LYS A 159 -21.12 8.49 -1.55
CA LYS A 159 -21.81 7.27 -1.97
C LYS A 159 -22.24 6.38 -0.79
N GLY A 160 -22.03 6.79 0.45
CA GLY A 160 -22.33 6.01 1.65
C GLY A 160 -21.36 4.86 1.91
N VAL A 161 -20.18 4.84 1.26
CA VAL A 161 -19.15 3.81 1.43
C VAL A 161 -18.21 4.19 2.57
N ARG A 162 -17.97 3.27 3.50
CA ARG A 162 -16.98 3.46 4.56
C ARG A 162 -15.57 3.36 4.00
N THR A 163 -14.65 4.14 4.59
CA THR A 163 -13.26 4.17 4.14
C THR A 163 -12.30 3.94 5.29
N ALA A 164 -11.19 3.24 5.00
CA ALA A 164 -10.03 3.18 5.89
C ALA A 164 -8.82 3.82 5.19
N LEU A 165 -7.97 4.48 5.99
CA LEU A 165 -6.74 5.11 5.52
C LEU A 165 -5.54 4.58 6.30
N ASP A 166 -4.57 3.96 5.58
CA ASP A 166 -3.25 3.55 6.07
C ASP A 166 -2.17 4.21 5.21
N ALA A 167 -1.90 5.48 5.47
CA ALA A 167 -0.91 6.29 4.77
C ALA A 167 0.08 6.90 5.77
N ASP A 168 1.11 7.55 5.28
CA ASP A 168 2.15 8.20 6.08
C ASP A 168 2.32 9.69 5.72
N GLY A 169 3.00 10.43 6.59
CA GLY A 169 3.43 11.80 6.37
C GLY A 169 2.33 12.74 5.87
N LYS A 170 2.63 13.49 4.81
CA LYS A 170 1.71 14.49 4.24
C LYS A 170 0.40 13.89 3.71
N TRP A 171 0.42 12.65 3.24
CA TRP A 171 -0.77 11.98 2.68
C TRP A 171 -1.75 11.57 3.76
N LEU A 172 -1.24 11.15 4.93
CA LEU A 172 -2.08 10.91 6.11
C LEU A 172 -2.67 12.24 6.62
N LYS A 173 -1.84 13.30 6.76
CA LYS A 173 -2.28 14.63 7.18
C LYS A 173 -3.37 15.23 6.29
N GLU A 174 -3.29 15.04 4.98
CA GLU A 174 -4.33 15.49 4.06
C GLU A 174 -5.55 14.56 4.06
N GLY A 175 -5.34 13.26 4.09
CA GLY A 175 -6.43 12.27 4.00
C GLY A 175 -7.36 12.28 5.22
N ILE A 176 -6.82 12.49 6.42
CA ILE A 176 -7.62 12.54 7.66
C ILE A 176 -8.64 13.70 7.66
N LYS A 177 -8.38 14.78 6.91
CA LYS A 177 -9.31 15.93 6.80
C LYS A 177 -10.65 15.54 6.17
N ALA A 178 -10.72 14.45 5.42
CA ALA A 178 -11.97 13.89 4.88
C ALA A 178 -12.75 13.08 5.93
N ILE A 179 -12.22 12.89 7.13
CA ILE A 179 -12.81 12.10 8.21
C ILE A 179 -13.17 10.69 7.71
N PRO A 180 -12.16 9.84 7.38
CA PRO A 180 -12.40 8.43 7.06
C PRO A 180 -13.04 7.70 8.25
N TYR A 181 -13.70 6.58 8.00
CA TYR A 181 -14.30 5.77 9.07
C TYR A 181 -13.24 5.14 9.99
N LEU A 182 -12.07 4.82 9.45
CA LEU A 182 -10.95 4.21 10.18
C LEU A 182 -9.63 4.81 9.69
N ILE A 183 -8.71 5.09 10.61
CA ILE A 183 -7.30 5.34 10.33
C ILE A 183 -6.43 4.33 11.06
N LYS A 184 -5.25 4.02 10.53
CA LYS A 184 -4.30 3.10 11.15
C LYS A 184 -2.89 3.70 11.20
N PRO A 185 -2.66 4.75 12.00
CA PRO A 185 -1.32 5.25 12.21
C PRO A 185 -0.52 4.29 13.13
N ASN A 186 0.79 4.18 12.89
CA ASN A 186 1.70 3.70 13.93
C ASN A 186 2.02 4.84 14.91
N ILE A 187 2.74 4.55 16.01
CA ILE A 187 3.04 5.54 17.05
C ILE A 187 3.74 6.77 16.46
N ARG A 188 4.75 6.58 15.61
CA ARG A 188 5.49 7.68 14.99
C ARG A 188 4.60 8.54 14.06
N GLU A 189 3.74 7.92 13.27
CA GLU A 189 2.77 8.62 12.43
C GLU A 189 1.75 9.42 13.26
N ALA A 190 1.31 8.87 14.41
CA ALA A 190 0.45 9.57 15.35
C ALA A 190 1.17 10.76 16.02
N GLU A 191 2.42 10.59 16.45
CA GLU A 191 3.27 11.67 16.97
C GLU A 191 3.45 12.80 15.94
N GLU A 192 3.71 12.45 14.67
CA GLU A 192 3.82 13.42 13.58
C GLU A 192 2.50 14.16 13.27
N LEU A 193 1.34 13.49 13.46
CA LEU A 193 0.03 14.12 13.28
C LEU A 193 -0.29 15.11 14.40
N LEU A 194 -0.06 14.71 15.64
CA LEU A 194 -0.40 15.48 16.84
C LEU A 194 0.68 16.52 17.22
N GLY A 195 1.91 16.32 16.70
CA GLY A 195 3.06 17.18 17.05
C GLY A 195 3.55 17.00 18.49
N THR A 196 3.30 15.82 19.09
CA THR A 196 3.69 15.49 20.47
C THR A 196 4.21 14.05 20.55
N GLU A 197 5.12 13.78 21.48
CA GLU A 197 5.62 12.43 21.74
C GLU A 197 4.59 11.58 22.54
N LEU A 198 4.54 10.27 22.26
CA LEU A 198 3.62 9.31 22.88
C LEU A 198 4.40 8.21 23.63
N PRO A 199 5.10 8.54 24.73
CA PRO A 199 6.04 7.62 25.38
C PRO A 199 5.36 6.53 26.23
N THR A 200 4.05 6.60 26.46
CA THR A 200 3.32 5.67 27.34
C THR A 200 2.07 5.11 26.67
N GLU A 201 1.62 3.93 27.09
CA GLU A 201 0.34 3.37 26.63
C GLU A 201 -0.83 4.34 26.87
N ARG A 202 -0.82 5.05 28.00
CA ARG A 202 -1.86 6.03 28.31
C ARG A 202 -1.87 7.18 27.28
N SER A 203 -0.71 7.74 26.95
CA SER A 203 -0.63 8.80 25.95
C SER A 203 -1.05 8.31 24.54
N ILE A 204 -0.78 7.05 24.21
CA ILE A 204 -1.22 6.44 22.96
C ILE A 204 -2.76 6.32 22.91
N VAL A 205 -3.39 5.89 24.02
CA VAL A 205 -4.86 5.79 24.11
C VAL A 205 -5.51 7.17 24.04
N GLU A 206 -4.95 8.17 24.74
CA GLU A 206 -5.42 9.56 24.69
C GLU A 206 -5.32 10.10 23.24
N ALA A 207 -4.19 9.88 22.56
CA ALA A 207 -3.99 10.24 21.15
C ALA A 207 -5.00 9.56 20.21
N ALA A 208 -5.33 8.29 20.44
CA ALA A 208 -6.31 7.56 19.63
C ALA A 208 -7.75 8.11 19.79
N HIS A 209 -8.05 8.80 20.88
CA HIS A 209 -9.32 9.49 21.08
C HIS A 209 -9.35 10.91 20.46
N GLU A 210 -8.18 11.50 20.24
CA GLU A 210 -8.05 12.83 19.65
C GLU A 210 -8.08 12.78 18.11
N LEU A 211 -7.55 11.68 17.52
CA LEU A 211 -7.47 11.43 16.08
C LEU A 211 -8.78 10.88 15.51
#